data_4128dbbdb373bbfab7b5e4bee3bc5132
#
_entry.id   4128dbbdb373bbfab7b5e4bee3bc5132
#
_cell.length_a   1.000
_cell.length_b   1.000
_cell.length_c   1.000
_cell.angle_alpha   90.00
_cell.angle_beta   90.00
_cell.angle_gamma   90.00
#
_symmetry.space_group_name_H-M   'P 1'
#
loop_
_entity.id
_entity.type
_entity.pdbx_description
1 polymer ?
#
loop_
_entity_poly.entity_id
_entity_poly.type
_entity_poly.pdbx_seq_one_letter_code
_entity_poly.pdbx_strand_id
1 'polypeptide(L)'
;MSYHSLLQKQISQFLSSAEETNPVIAKLLAAINKSYSSFERDRKITEHAFDVSEQEYQRATKDLQEQNAIRKQSISKLKEAIRALDPSAPQQFADDNDDLIDIISFLEKQILKTKQLEQDLINAKEVAEKAALAKSEFLSVMSHEIRTPLNAIIGTIMLLQYQDLAPDQRELLNVMEISSENLLSLINDVLDFSKLEEGKIIFAERNVNVLHFLKNIKMANQVKAEEKRNRIKITYDDDIPEFLVCDDVRLGQILNNLISNAVKFTKDGTITIRVELKANNKNDVDLMFSIEDTGIGIPKEKQHLIFERFTQANNNITREFGGSGLGLTIIRRLLQLQGSEIYIDSELGVGSKFNFTLKFKKSTSEIREESKQSGNENKLDLSGKIILLVEDVEFNVMVAQRMLRNWNAEVDLAENGAIAVEKVKQNYYDLILMDIQMPVMDGYTATSNIRKINKQIPIIALTASVITTDIEAKAIQIGMNGCLSKPFNPNTLYAIIAKNIKEQ
;
A
#
# COMPACT_ATOMS: atom_id res chain seq x y z
N MET A 1 33.67 -16.79 -60.68
CA MET A 1 33.55 -17.97 -61.58
C MET A 1 32.16 -17.90 -62.20
N SER A 2 32.10 -18.04 -63.55
CA SER A 2 30.82 -18.02 -64.25
C SER A 2 30.22 -19.42 -64.15
N TYR A 3 29.16 -19.56 -63.45
CA TYR A 3 28.40 -20.82 -63.34
C TYR A 3 27.47 -20.97 -64.54
N HIS A 4 27.13 -22.21 -64.86
CA HIS A 4 26.13 -22.54 -65.88
C HIS A 4 24.81 -21.83 -65.59
N SER A 5 24.08 -21.28 -66.57
CA SER A 5 22.93 -20.38 -66.40
C SER A 5 21.79 -21.00 -65.54
N LEU A 6 21.60 -22.29 -65.55
CA LEU A 6 20.63 -23.02 -64.72
C LEU A 6 21.08 -23.08 -63.25
N LEU A 7 22.37 -23.28 -62.99
CA LEU A 7 22.95 -23.29 -61.67
C LEU A 7 22.95 -21.89 -61.08
N GLN A 8 23.23 -20.87 -61.88
CA GLN A 8 23.16 -19.48 -61.50
C GLN A 8 21.75 -19.06 -61.09
N LYS A 9 20.74 -19.51 -61.77
CA LYS A 9 19.33 -19.29 -61.46
C LYS A 9 18.87 -20.00 -60.18
N GLN A 10 19.39 -21.20 -59.93
CA GLN A 10 19.13 -21.95 -58.73
C GLN A 10 19.86 -21.37 -57.52
N ILE A 11 21.09 -20.92 -57.64
CA ILE A 11 21.85 -20.23 -56.63
C ILE A 11 21.12 -18.94 -56.19
N SER A 12 20.67 -18.13 -57.16
CA SER A 12 19.97 -16.87 -56.88
C SER A 12 18.57 -17.09 -56.24
N GLN A 13 18.00 -18.29 -56.40
CA GLN A 13 16.64 -18.62 -55.94
C GLN A 13 16.62 -19.32 -54.55
N PHE A 14 17.70 -19.99 -54.16
CA PHE A 14 17.71 -20.90 -53.01
C PHE A 14 18.84 -20.69 -52.00
N LEU A 15 19.84 -19.81 -52.29
CA LEU A 15 20.94 -19.55 -51.39
C LEU A 15 21.03 -18.07 -51.04
N SER A 16 21.12 -17.74 -49.75
CA SER A 16 21.47 -16.39 -49.28
C SER A 16 22.96 -16.13 -49.53
N SER A 17 23.38 -14.84 -49.61
CA SER A 17 24.78 -14.45 -49.80
C SER A 17 25.74 -15.02 -48.72
N ALA A 18 25.21 -15.36 -47.55
CA ALA A 18 25.99 -15.97 -46.47
C ALA A 18 26.19 -17.50 -46.69
N GLU A 19 25.22 -18.17 -47.30
CA GLU A 19 25.30 -19.61 -47.63
C GLU A 19 26.18 -19.87 -48.84
N GLU A 20 26.24 -18.95 -49.80
CA GLU A 20 27.13 -18.98 -50.98
C GLU A 20 28.60 -18.92 -50.57
N THR A 21 28.94 -18.31 -49.44
CA THR A 21 30.30 -18.25 -48.87
C THR A 21 30.64 -19.45 -47.98
N ASN A 22 29.71 -20.35 -47.73
CA ASN A 22 29.97 -21.56 -46.95
C ASN A 22 30.94 -22.47 -47.74
N PRO A 23 32.08 -22.84 -47.15
CA PRO A 23 33.15 -23.58 -47.87
C PRO A 23 32.72 -24.95 -48.38
N VAL A 24 31.65 -25.55 -47.78
CA VAL A 24 31.10 -26.84 -48.23
C VAL A 24 30.25 -26.63 -49.50
N ILE A 25 29.38 -25.61 -49.48
CA ILE A 25 28.50 -25.24 -50.60
C ILE A 25 29.34 -24.72 -51.80
N ALA A 26 30.35 -23.88 -51.55
CA ALA A 26 31.25 -23.40 -52.59
C ALA A 26 32.03 -24.55 -53.23
N LYS A 27 32.47 -25.56 -52.46
CA LYS A 27 33.08 -26.79 -52.99
C LYS A 27 32.12 -27.60 -53.79
N LEU A 28 30.88 -27.72 -53.38
CA LEU A 28 29.82 -28.46 -54.14
C LEU A 28 29.52 -27.76 -55.46
N LEU A 29 29.31 -26.46 -55.45
CA LEU A 29 29.04 -25.64 -56.63
C LEU A 29 30.24 -25.67 -57.61
N ALA A 30 31.49 -25.61 -57.11
CA ALA A 30 32.67 -25.78 -57.93
C ALA A 30 32.82 -27.18 -58.54
N ALA A 31 32.43 -28.23 -57.78
CA ALA A 31 32.42 -29.64 -58.31
C ALA A 31 31.39 -29.82 -59.43
N ILE A 32 30.17 -29.28 -59.26
CA ILE A 32 29.10 -29.33 -60.28
C ILE A 32 29.55 -28.57 -61.54
N ASN A 33 30.13 -27.41 -61.41
CA ASN A 33 30.65 -26.64 -62.56
C ASN A 33 31.79 -27.36 -63.29
N LYS A 34 32.68 -28.05 -62.58
CA LYS A 34 33.76 -28.84 -63.08
C LYS A 34 33.27 -30.04 -63.88
N SER A 35 32.22 -30.72 -63.46
CA SER A 35 31.57 -31.80 -64.16
C SER A 35 31.01 -31.36 -65.51
N TYR A 36 30.36 -30.18 -65.54
CA TYR A 36 29.88 -29.61 -66.83
C TYR A 36 30.97 -29.22 -67.74
N SER A 37 32.07 -28.66 -67.27
CA SER A 37 33.26 -28.27 -68.10
C SER A 37 33.98 -29.51 -68.62
N SER A 38 33.97 -30.63 -67.93
CA SER A 38 34.56 -31.90 -68.39
C SER A 38 33.70 -32.51 -69.51
N PHE A 39 32.38 -32.42 -69.39
CA PHE A 39 31.41 -32.96 -70.35
C PHE A 39 31.52 -32.29 -71.75
N GLU A 40 31.76 -30.99 -71.79
CA GLU A 40 32.01 -30.28 -73.05
C GLU A 40 33.31 -30.73 -73.75
N ARG A 41 34.25 -31.24 -72.97
CA ARG A 41 35.58 -31.68 -73.54
C ARG A 41 35.55 -33.07 -74.11
N ASP A 42 34.71 -33.92 -73.59
CA ASP A 42 34.71 -35.37 -73.94
C ASP A 42 33.62 -35.78 -74.92
N ARG A 43 33.14 -34.86 -75.74
CA ARG A 43 32.10 -35.08 -76.75
C ARG A 43 32.45 -36.19 -77.79
N LYS A 44 33.64 -36.85 -77.65
CA LYS A 44 34.12 -37.87 -78.57
C LYS A 44 34.10 -39.31 -78.08
N ILE A 45 33.65 -39.56 -76.97
CA ILE A 45 33.52 -40.95 -76.41
C ILE A 45 32.06 -41.25 -76.17
N THR A 46 31.40 -41.84 -77.19
CA THR A 46 29.97 -41.77 -77.43
C THR A 46 29.08 -42.59 -76.52
N GLU A 47 29.50 -43.60 -75.85
CA GLU A 47 28.59 -44.45 -75.05
C GLU A 47 28.80 -44.26 -73.53
N HIS A 48 30.01 -44.12 -73.14
CA HIS A 48 30.28 -43.98 -71.67
C HIS A 48 29.91 -42.62 -71.16
N ALA A 49 29.93 -41.61 -72.01
CA ALA A 49 29.48 -40.27 -71.65
C ALA A 49 27.95 -40.16 -71.48
N PHE A 50 27.20 -40.95 -72.24
CA PHE A 50 25.73 -40.96 -72.16
C PHE A 50 25.26 -41.60 -70.84
N ASP A 51 25.85 -42.74 -70.45
CA ASP A 51 25.49 -43.41 -69.20
C ASP A 51 25.86 -42.57 -67.96
N VAL A 52 26.98 -41.89 -68.01
CA VAL A 52 27.41 -40.97 -66.94
C VAL A 52 26.46 -39.76 -66.85
N SER A 53 26.06 -39.22 -68.01
CA SER A 53 25.14 -38.08 -68.07
C SER A 53 23.73 -38.49 -67.59
N GLU A 54 23.26 -39.67 -67.94
CA GLU A 54 21.98 -40.18 -67.48
C GLU A 54 21.98 -40.45 -65.98
N GLN A 55 23.06 -40.98 -65.42
CA GLN A 55 23.24 -41.17 -63.97
C GLN A 55 23.33 -39.83 -63.23
N GLU A 56 24.05 -38.85 -63.77
CA GLU A 56 24.12 -37.52 -63.19
C GLU A 56 22.76 -36.79 -63.26
N TYR A 57 22.04 -36.92 -64.38
CA TYR A 57 20.68 -36.38 -64.51
C TYR A 57 19.68 -37.03 -63.52
N GLN A 58 19.74 -38.35 -63.34
CA GLN A 58 18.94 -39.04 -62.39
C GLN A 58 19.26 -38.64 -60.92
N ARG A 59 20.56 -38.43 -60.63
CA ARG A 59 21.00 -37.90 -59.31
C ARG A 59 20.52 -36.49 -59.10
N ALA A 60 20.74 -35.58 -60.05
CA ALA A 60 20.28 -34.19 -59.94
C ALA A 60 18.75 -34.10 -59.81
N THR A 61 18.01 -34.97 -60.53
CA THR A 61 16.55 -35.03 -60.44
C THR A 61 16.11 -35.54 -59.04
N LYS A 62 16.82 -36.54 -58.52
CA LYS A 62 16.54 -37.07 -57.18
C LYS A 62 16.86 -36.02 -56.07
N ASP A 63 17.99 -35.35 -56.16
CA ASP A 63 18.37 -34.31 -55.24
C ASP A 63 17.40 -33.12 -55.27
N LEU A 64 16.91 -32.76 -56.45
CA LEU A 64 15.88 -31.72 -56.62
C LEU A 64 14.55 -32.15 -56.02
N GLN A 65 14.16 -33.44 -56.18
CA GLN A 65 12.93 -34.00 -55.57
C GLN A 65 13.04 -34.01 -54.03
N GLU A 66 14.22 -34.40 -53.47
CA GLU A 66 14.48 -34.39 -52.05
C GLU A 66 14.44 -32.96 -51.47
N GLN A 67 15.08 -32.00 -52.14
CA GLN A 67 15.03 -30.60 -51.74
C GLN A 67 13.61 -30.02 -51.79
N ASN A 68 12.84 -30.33 -52.81
CA ASN A 68 11.43 -29.93 -52.91
C ASN A 68 10.54 -30.59 -51.82
N ALA A 69 10.83 -31.84 -51.46
CA ALA A 69 10.12 -32.52 -50.37
C ALA A 69 10.42 -31.86 -49.00
N ILE A 70 11.70 -31.55 -48.71
CA ILE A 70 12.12 -30.85 -47.52
C ILE A 70 11.48 -29.45 -47.43
N ARG A 71 11.47 -28.71 -48.55
CA ARG A 71 10.82 -27.39 -48.65
C ARG A 71 9.34 -27.46 -48.34
N LYS A 72 8.60 -28.41 -48.93
CA LYS A 72 7.16 -28.63 -48.69
C LYS A 72 6.90 -28.96 -47.23
N GLN A 73 7.73 -29.79 -46.62
CA GLN A 73 7.62 -30.15 -45.20
C GLN A 73 7.86 -28.96 -44.28
N SER A 74 8.83 -28.11 -44.60
CA SER A 74 9.13 -26.90 -43.83
C SER A 74 8.00 -25.90 -43.90
N ILE A 75 7.42 -25.69 -45.09
CA ILE A 75 6.23 -24.80 -45.24
C ILE A 75 5.03 -25.36 -44.48
N SER A 76 4.78 -26.68 -44.54
CA SER A 76 3.70 -27.30 -43.79
C SER A 76 3.84 -27.10 -42.27
N LYS A 77 5.05 -27.29 -41.72
CA LYS A 77 5.33 -27.03 -40.30
C LYS A 77 5.13 -25.57 -39.93
N LEU A 78 5.51 -24.64 -40.81
CA LEU A 78 5.28 -23.22 -40.59
C LEU A 78 3.79 -22.86 -40.56
N LYS A 79 3.03 -23.42 -41.48
CA LYS A 79 1.54 -23.31 -41.52
C LYS A 79 0.91 -23.83 -40.23
N GLU A 80 1.34 -25.01 -39.76
CA GLU A 80 0.89 -25.56 -38.48
C GLU A 80 1.20 -24.66 -37.27
N ALA A 81 2.43 -24.13 -37.19
CA ALA A 81 2.84 -23.23 -36.14
C ALA A 81 2.00 -21.94 -36.13
N ILE A 82 1.70 -21.37 -37.30
CA ILE A 82 0.84 -20.20 -37.43
C ILE A 82 -0.59 -20.50 -36.96
N ARG A 83 -1.14 -21.65 -37.33
CA ARG A 83 -2.48 -22.05 -36.86
C ARG A 83 -2.53 -22.28 -35.35
N ALA A 84 -1.45 -22.77 -34.75
CA ALA A 84 -1.34 -22.93 -33.30
C ALA A 84 -1.27 -21.58 -32.57
N LEU A 85 -0.66 -20.57 -33.19
CA LEU A 85 -0.53 -19.22 -32.63
C LEU A 85 -1.80 -18.37 -32.85
N ASP A 86 -2.50 -18.56 -33.96
CA ASP A 86 -3.75 -17.86 -34.29
C ASP A 86 -4.77 -18.81 -34.94
N PRO A 87 -5.69 -19.36 -34.16
CA PRO A 87 -6.74 -20.22 -34.65
C PRO A 87 -7.68 -19.55 -35.67
N SER A 88 -7.66 -18.21 -35.75
CA SER A 88 -8.44 -17.44 -36.73
C SER A 88 -7.68 -17.14 -38.02
N ALA A 89 -6.47 -17.69 -38.18
CA ALA A 89 -5.68 -17.49 -39.40
C ALA A 89 -6.47 -17.98 -40.63
N PRO A 90 -6.43 -17.22 -41.75
CA PRO A 90 -7.25 -17.53 -42.90
C PRO A 90 -7.09 -18.95 -43.43
N GLN A 91 -8.19 -19.60 -43.81
CA GLN A 91 -8.19 -20.92 -44.48
C GLN A 91 -7.39 -20.95 -45.81
N GLN A 92 -7.00 -19.80 -46.35
CA GLN A 92 -6.16 -19.62 -47.51
C GLN A 92 -4.81 -20.35 -47.45
N PHE A 93 -4.32 -20.68 -46.24
CA PHE A 93 -3.16 -21.56 -46.07
C PHE A 93 -3.47 -23.04 -46.25
N ALA A 94 -4.71 -23.37 -46.66
CA ALA A 94 -5.15 -24.78 -46.85
C ALA A 94 -4.93 -25.27 -48.27
N ASP A 95 -4.86 -24.40 -49.27
CA ASP A 95 -4.67 -24.77 -50.64
C ASP A 95 -3.20 -24.96 -51.03
N ASP A 96 -2.95 -25.83 -52.02
CA ASP A 96 -1.66 -26.36 -52.47
C ASP A 96 -0.67 -25.30 -53.05
N ASN A 97 -1.01 -24.04 -52.94
CA ASN A 97 -0.10 -22.93 -53.29
C ASN A 97 0.94 -22.70 -52.16
N ASP A 98 2.10 -23.23 -52.38
CA ASP A 98 3.27 -23.12 -51.52
C ASP A 98 3.89 -21.68 -51.56
N ASP A 99 3.07 -20.64 -51.41
CA ASP A 99 3.57 -19.27 -51.50
C ASP A 99 4.08 -18.82 -50.15
N LEU A 100 5.40 -18.89 -49.98
CA LEU A 100 6.14 -18.35 -48.85
C LEU A 100 5.85 -16.84 -48.63
N ILE A 101 5.50 -16.11 -49.70
CA ILE A 101 5.19 -14.70 -49.72
C ILE A 101 3.92 -14.41 -48.87
N ASP A 102 2.91 -15.23 -49.03
CA ASP A 102 1.66 -15.07 -48.27
C ASP A 102 1.86 -15.31 -46.75
N ILE A 103 2.69 -16.30 -46.42
CA ILE A 103 3.08 -16.57 -45.03
C ILE A 103 3.88 -15.39 -44.44
N ILE A 104 4.84 -14.86 -45.18
CA ILE A 104 5.64 -13.70 -44.77
C ILE A 104 4.72 -12.48 -44.56
N SER A 105 3.87 -12.18 -45.53
CA SER A 105 2.92 -11.05 -45.44
C SER A 105 1.98 -11.16 -44.26
N PHE A 106 1.50 -12.36 -43.96
CA PHE A 106 0.68 -12.61 -42.76
C PHE A 106 1.46 -12.37 -41.48
N LEU A 107 2.69 -12.90 -41.37
CA LEU A 107 3.57 -12.69 -40.21
C LEU A 107 3.92 -11.22 -40.01
N GLU A 108 4.24 -10.51 -41.08
CA GLU A 108 4.49 -9.06 -41.03
C GLU A 108 3.26 -8.30 -40.48
N LYS A 109 2.07 -8.64 -40.95
CA LYS A 109 0.82 -8.05 -40.46
C LYS A 109 0.57 -8.37 -38.98
N GLN A 110 0.87 -9.60 -38.53
CA GLN A 110 0.74 -9.97 -37.12
C GLN A 110 1.77 -9.25 -36.24
N ILE A 111 3.00 -9.12 -36.70
CA ILE A 111 4.04 -8.37 -36.00
C ILE A 111 3.65 -6.89 -35.85
N LEU A 112 3.15 -6.26 -36.90
CA LEU A 112 2.67 -4.88 -36.85
C LEU A 112 1.48 -4.73 -35.90
N LYS A 113 0.53 -5.65 -35.93
CA LYS A 113 -0.62 -5.65 -35.01
C LYS A 113 -0.18 -5.82 -33.56
N THR A 114 0.76 -6.72 -33.29
CA THR A 114 1.28 -6.95 -31.94
C THR A 114 2.02 -5.70 -31.41
N LYS A 115 2.87 -5.07 -32.25
CA LYS A 115 3.53 -3.82 -31.91
C LYS A 115 2.54 -2.70 -31.62
N GLN A 116 1.46 -2.60 -32.41
CA GLN A 116 0.43 -1.60 -32.17
C GLN A 116 -0.29 -1.84 -30.85
N LEU A 117 -0.69 -3.09 -30.56
CA LEU A 117 -1.33 -3.46 -29.30
C LEU A 117 -0.41 -3.22 -28.09
N GLU A 118 0.88 -3.51 -28.23
CA GLU A 118 1.88 -3.23 -27.19
C GLU A 118 1.98 -1.72 -26.91
N GLN A 119 2.04 -0.90 -27.98
CA GLN A 119 2.08 0.55 -27.84
C GLN A 119 0.79 1.10 -27.21
N ASP A 120 -0.37 0.61 -27.64
CA ASP A 120 -1.66 1.01 -27.08
C ASP A 120 -1.76 0.62 -25.59
N LEU A 121 -1.25 -0.56 -25.21
CA LEU A 121 -1.18 -1.01 -23.82
C LEU A 121 -0.27 -0.10 -22.97
N ILE A 122 0.92 0.26 -23.50
CA ILE A 122 1.85 1.18 -22.83
C ILE A 122 1.15 2.55 -22.61
N ASN A 123 0.54 3.10 -23.66
CA ASN A 123 -0.16 4.37 -23.57
C ASN A 123 -1.34 4.32 -22.58
N ALA A 124 -2.14 3.25 -22.61
CA ALA A 124 -3.25 3.06 -21.67
C ALA A 124 -2.75 2.95 -20.22
N LYS A 125 -1.63 2.23 -20.00
CA LYS A 125 -0.99 2.12 -18.70
C LYS A 125 -0.51 3.47 -18.19
N GLU A 126 0.19 4.26 -19.01
CA GLU A 126 0.66 5.59 -18.61
C GLU A 126 -0.49 6.53 -18.25
N VAL A 127 -1.58 6.51 -19.03
CA VAL A 127 -2.77 7.32 -18.73
C VAL A 127 -3.40 6.90 -17.41
N ALA A 128 -3.52 5.58 -17.17
CA ALA A 128 -4.05 5.06 -15.92
C ALA A 128 -3.17 5.42 -14.71
N GLU A 129 -1.84 5.31 -14.84
CA GLU A 129 -0.89 5.68 -13.78
C GLU A 129 -0.95 7.19 -13.47
N LYS A 130 -0.99 8.05 -14.48
CA LYS A 130 -1.15 9.50 -14.30
C LYS A 130 -2.47 9.86 -13.64
N ALA A 131 -3.56 9.21 -14.03
CA ALA A 131 -4.87 9.42 -13.41
C ALA A 131 -4.90 8.97 -11.94
N ALA A 132 -4.27 7.83 -11.62
CA ALA A 132 -4.14 7.35 -10.25
C ALA A 132 -3.31 8.31 -9.38
N LEU A 133 -2.17 8.80 -9.89
CA LEU A 133 -1.34 9.79 -9.20
C LEU A 133 -2.11 11.09 -8.93
N ALA A 134 -2.78 11.65 -9.94
CA ALA A 134 -3.57 12.87 -9.79
C ALA A 134 -4.71 12.70 -8.78
N LYS A 135 -5.38 11.54 -8.77
CA LYS A 135 -6.41 11.19 -7.77
C LYS A 135 -5.84 11.17 -6.36
N SER A 136 -4.66 10.56 -6.16
CA SER A 136 -4.00 10.47 -4.87
C SER A 136 -3.59 11.84 -4.35
N GLU A 137 -2.94 12.65 -5.20
CA GLU A 137 -2.53 14.01 -4.86
C GLU A 137 -3.73 14.89 -4.51
N PHE A 138 -4.79 14.84 -5.32
CA PHE A 138 -6.03 15.56 -5.05
C PHE A 138 -6.62 15.19 -3.68
N LEU A 139 -6.74 13.89 -3.36
CA LEU A 139 -7.27 13.44 -2.08
C LEU A 139 -6.38 13.87 -0.91
N SER A 140 -5.05 13.83 -1.07
CA SER A 140 -4.11 14.28 -0.04
C SER A 140 -4.25 15.78 0.25
N VAL A 141 -4.28 16.62 -0.79
CA VAL A 141 -4.49 18.06 -0.68
C VAL A 141 -5.84 18.36 -0.06
N MET A 142 -6.93 17.79 -0.59
CA MET A 142 -8.27 18.02 -0.07
C MET A 142 -8.43 17.62 1.39
N SER A 143 -7.76 16.53 1.82
CA SER A 143 -7.79 16.16 3.24
C SER A 143 -7.12 17.20 4.10
N HIS A 144 -6.00 17.75 3.68
CA HIS A 144 -5.31 18.80 4.42
C HIS A 144 -6.18 20.07 4.51
N GLU A 145 -6.76 20.48 3.36
CA GLU A 145 -7.62 21.66 3.27
C GLU A 145 -8.92 21.53 4.06
N ILE A 146 -9.46 20.33 4.24
CA ILE A 146 -10.66 20.10 5.07
C ILE A 146 -10.27 19.93 6.54
N ARG A 147 -9.12 19.32 6.85
CA ARG A 147 -8.66 19.10 8.22
C ARG A 147 -8.39 20.41 8.95
N THR A 148 -7.80 21.37 8.29
CA THR A 148 -7.44 22.68 8.90
C THR A 148 -8.67 23.41 9.47
N PRO A 149 -9.74 23.71 8.70
CA PRO A 149 -10.93 24.35 9.26
C PRO A 149 -11.67 23.47 10.27
N LEU A 150 -11.64 22.14 10.09
CA LEU A 150 -12.28 21.22 11.02
C LEU A 150 -11.57 21.20 12.38
N ASN A 151 -10.26 21.20 12.40
CA ASN A 151 -9.48 21.33 13.63
C ASN A 151 -9.77 22.65 14.35
N ALA A 152 -9.97 23.74 13.59
CA ALA A 152 -10.39 25.02 14.14
C ALA A 152 -11.77 24.91 14.82
N ILE A 153 -12.73 24.21 14.21
CA ILE A 153 -14.05 23.99 14.81
C ILE A 153 -13.92 23.17 16.10
N ILE A 154 -13.20 22.04 16.07
CA ILE A 154 -13.00 21.16 17.24
C ILE A 154 -12.33 21.94 18.38
N GLY A 155 -11.28 22.68 18.10
CA GLY A 155 -10.60 23.47 19.12
C GLY A 155 -11.48 24.59 19.67
N THR A 156 -12.35 25.22 18.85
CA THR A 156 -13.32 26.20 19.36
C THR A 156 -14.32 25.55 20.29
N ILE A 157 -14.82 24.35 19.96
CA ILE A 157 -15.69 23.56 20.82
C ILE A 157 -15.00 23.29 22.17
N MET A 158 -13.74 22.81 22.14
CA MET A 158 -12.96 22.56 23.34
C MET A 158 -12.79 23.83 24.21
N LEU A 159 -12.52 24.97 23.59
CA LEU A 159 -12.40 26.24 24.32
C LEU A 159 -13.73 26.65 24.98
N LEU A 160 -14.84 26.45 24.32
CA LEU A 160 -16.18 26.73 24.86
C LEU A 160 -16.56 25.79 26.01
N GLN A 161 -16.14 24.53 25.98
CA GLN A 161 -16.36 23.56 27.08
C GLN A 161 -15.72 23.97 28.40
N TYR A 162 -14.68 24.82 28.38
CA TYR A 162 -14.05 25.38 29.60
C TYR A 162 -14.77 26.61 30.15
N GLN A 163 -15.84 27.07 29.50
CA GLN A 163 -16.63 28.19 29.99
C GLN A 163 -17.78 27.71 30.85
N ASP A 164 -18.36 28.62 31.61
CA ASP A 164 -19.58 28.35 32.42
C ASP A 164 -20.79 28.37 31.49
N LEU A 165 -21.20 27.20 31.02
CA LEU A 165 -22.24 27.00 30.02
C LEU A 165 -23.52 26.51 30.66
N ALA A 166 -24.66 27.01 30.18
CA ALA A 166 -25.96 26.47 30.50
C ALA A 166 -26.08 24.98 29.98
N PRO A 167 -26.92 24.13 30.63
CA PRO A 167 -27.02 22.72 30.27
C PRO A 167 -27.37 22.49 28.79
N ASP A 168 -28.26 23.29 28.22
CA ASP A 168 -28.66 23.27 26.80
C ASP A 168 -27.51 23.64 25.84
N GLN A 169 -26.69 24.61 26.22
CA GLN A 169 -25.49 24.98 25.44
C GLN A 169 -24.46 23.85 25.47
N ARG A 170 -24.28 23.19 26.59
CA ARG A 170 -23.38 22.05 26.73
C ARG A 170 -23.83 20.88 25.86
N GLU A 171 -25.13 20.61 25.78
CA GLU A 171 -25.70 19.58 24.91
C GLU A 171 -25.45 19.90 23.44
N LEU A 172 -25.64 21.16 23.00
CA LEU A 172 -25.34 21.59 21.63
C LEU A 172 -23.87 21.45 21.29
N LEU A 173 -22.96 21.80 22.18
CA LEU A 173 -21.53 21.61 21.98
C LEU A 173 -21.13 20.15 21.85
N ASN A 174 -21.72 19.25 22.63
CA ASN A 174 -21.49 17.81 22.50
C ASN A 174 -21.93 17.30 21.12
N VAL A 175 -23.09 17.76 20.62
CA VAL A 175 -23.54 17.41 19.26
C VAL A 175 -22.58 17.91 18.20
N MET A 176 -22.06 19.14 18.35
CA MET A 176 -21.06 19.69 17.42
C MET A 176 -19.74 18.93 17.47
N GLU A 177 -19.27 18.54 18.67
CA GLU A 177 -18.05 17.76 18.86
C GLU A 177 -18.16 16.40 18.18
N ILE A 178 -19.22 15.63 18.47
CA ILE A 178 -19.48 14.33 17.85
C ILE A 178 -19.55 14.45 16.31
N SER A 179 -20.21 15.50 15.80
CA SER A 179 -20.35 15.71 14.36
C SER A 179 -19.00 16.01 13.72
N SER A 180 -18.16 16.80 14.35
CA SER A 180 -16.82 17.18 13.88
C SER A 180 -15.86 15.99 13.91
N GLU A 181 -15.87 15.19 14.99
CA GLU A 181 -15.10 13.95 15.09
C GLU A 181 -15.51 12.93 14.02
N ASN A 182 -16.81 12.77 13.78
CA ASN A 182 -17.32 11.90 12.73
C ASN A 182 -16.84 12.33 11.34
N LEU A 183 -16.86 13.64 11.05
CA LEU A 183 -16.37 14.16 9.78
C LEU A 183 -14.86 13.93 9.60
N LEU A 184 -14.08 14.12 10.67
CA LEU A 184 -12.64 13.84 10.66
C LEU A 184 -12.34 12.36 10.40
N SER A 185 -13.11 11.47 11.06
CA SER A 185 -13.01 10.03 10.83
C SER A 185 -13.33 9.66 9.38
N LEU A 186 -14.40 10.23 8.79
CA LEU A 186 -14.78 10.00 7.41
C LEU A 186 -13.68 10.40 6.42
N ILE A 187 -13.06 11.57 6.63
CA ILE A 187 -11.96 12.05 5.79
C ILE A 187 -10.76 11.11 5.89
N ASN A 188 -10.39 10.70 7.10
CA ASN A 188 -9.29 9.76 7.32
C ASN A 188 -9.58 8.39 6.69
N ASP A 189 -10.81 7.88 6.78
CA ASP A 189 -11.24 6.64 6.12
C ASP A 189 -11.08 6.71 4.59
N VAL A 190 -11.47 7.83 3.96
CA VAL A 190 -11.33 8.03 2.51
C VAL A 190 -9.84 8.06 2.10
N LEU A 191 -9.00 8.73 2.88
CA LEU A 191 -7.56 8.77 2.62
C LEU A 191 -6.88 7.41 2.80
N ASP A 192 -7.18 6.72 3.91
CA ASP A 192 -6.63 5.39 4.17
C ASP A 192 -7.06 4.42 3.07
N PHE A 193 -8.32 4.51 2.64
CA PHE A 193 -8.82 3.72 1.51
C PHE A 193 -8.05 3.99 0.22
N SER A 194 -7.78 5.27 -0.13
CA SER A 194 -7.00 5.62 -1.31
C SER A 194 -5.57 5.07 -1.25
N LYS A 195 -4.89 5.21 -0.10
CA LYS A 195 -3.54 4.67 0.11
C LYS A 195 -3.50 3.14 0.02
N LEU A 196 -4.56 2.47 0.49
CA LEU A 196 -4.72 1.02 0.40
C LEU A 196 -4.94 0.53 -1.05
N GLU A 197 -5.71 1.27 -1.86
CA GLU A 197 -5.88 0.97 -3.29
C GLU A 197 -4.56 1.06 -4.06
N GLU A 198 -3.72 2.02 -3.72
CA GLU A 198 -2.42 2.24 -4.36
C GLU A 198 -1.32 1.28 -3.88
N GLY A 199 -1.58 0.47 -2.85
CA GLY A 199 -0.59 -0.43 -2.25
C GLY A 199 0.57 0.30 -1.56
N LYS A 200 0.39 1.57 -1.21
CA LYS A 200 1.43 2.44 -0.61
C LYS A 200 1.52 2.34 0.92
N ILE A 201 0.77 1.44 1.54
CA ILE A 201 0.84 1.24 2.98
C ILE A 201 2.08 0.42 3.31
N ILE A 202 2.95 1.02 4.11
CA ILE A 202 4.11 0.37 4.73
C ILE A 202 3.71 0.05 6.17
N PHE A 203 3.88 -1.22 6.56
CA PHE A 203 3.62 -1.65 7.94
C PHE A 203 4.84 -1.35 8.81
N ALA A 204 4.59 -0.70 9.95
CA ALA A 204 5.63 -0.36 10.92
C ALA A 204 5.78 -1.48 11.95
N GLU A 205 6.88 -2.20 11.93
CA GLU A 205 7.16 -3.27 12.91
C GLU A 205 7.62 -2.64 14.24
N ARG A 206 6.84 -2.86 15.31
CA ARG A 206 7.13 -2.45 16.69
C ARG A 206 6.99 -3.62 17.66
N ASN A 207 7.76 -3.60 18.75
CA ASN A 207 7.56 -4.54 19.84
C ASN A 207 6.35 -4.11 20.68
N VAL A 208 5.33 -4.95 20.74
CA VAL A 208 4.04 -4.63 21.37
C VAL A 208 3.71 -5.71 22.41
N ASN A 209 3.35 -5.26 23.62
CA ASN A 209 2.68 -6.13 24.59
C ASN A 209 1.19 -6.22 24.20
N VAL A 210 0.82 -7.33 23.58
CA VAL A 210 -0.52 -7.48 22.96
C VAL A 210 -1.62 -7.43 24.02
N LEU A 211 -1.43 -8.01 25.20
CA LEU A 211 -2.43 -7.98 26.26
C LEU A 211 -2.65 -6.55 26.79
N HIS A 212 -1.56 -5.81 27.00
CA HIS A 212 -1.66 -4.41 27.42
C HIS A 212 -2.34 -3.55 26.36
N PHE A 213 -1.97 -3.76 25.10
CA PHE A 213 -2.58 -3.09 23.95
C PHE A 213 -4.09 -3.34 23.88
N LEU A 214 -4.56 -4.59 24.07
CA LEU A 214 -5.98 -4.93 24.11
C LEU A 214 -6.72 -4.28 25.29
N LYS A 215 -6.07 -4.20 26.46
CA LYS A 215 -6.63 -3.49 27.63
C LYS A 215 -6.83 -2.01 27.32
N ASN A 216 -5.89 -1.36 26.65
CA ASN A 216 -6.01 0.04 26.24
C ASN A 216 -7.15 0.25 25.25
N ILE A 217 -7.31 -0.63 24.25
CA ILE A 217 -8.46 -0.58 23.32
C ILE A 217 -9.79 -0.75 24.06
N LYS A 218 -9.86 -1.70 25.02
CA LYS A 218 -11.04 -1.86 25.84
C LYS A 218 -11.37 -0.57 26.59
N MET A 219 -10.38 0.04 27.27
CA MET A 219 -10.58 1.28 28.04
C MET A 219 -11.09 2.42 27.14
N ALA A 220 -10.54 2.58 25.95
CA ALA A 220 -10.97 3.60 24.99
C ALA A 220 -12.44 3.46 24.55
N ASN A 221 -12.97 2.22 24.53
CA ASN A 221 -14.35 1.95 24.12
C ASN A 221 -15.30 1.75 25.32
N GLN A 222 -14.78 1.73 26.54
CA GLN A 222 -15.55 1.38 27.73
C GLN A 222 -16.70 2.37 28.01
N VAL A 223 -16.44 3.67 27.95
CA VAL A 223 -17.43 4.73 28.21
C VAL A 223 -18.60 4.61 27.22
N LYS A 224 -18.29 4.52 25.91
CA LYS A 224 -19.32 4.37 24.87
C LYS A 224 -20.15 3.07 25.03
N ALA A 225 -19.50 2.00 25.52
CA ALA A 225 -20.21 0.75 25.80
C ALA A 225 -21.13 0.88 27.00
N GLU A 226 -20.69 1.53 28.08
CA GLU A 226 -21.48 1.75 29.29
C GLU A 226 -22.70 2.64 29.05
N GLU A 227 -22.60 3.65 28.21
CA GLU A 227 -23.75 4.48 27.79
C GLU A 227 -24.90 3.64 27.20
N LYS A 228 -24.55 2.54 26.51
CA LYS A 228 -25.51 1.57 25.96
C LYS A 228 -25.75 0.36 26.86
N ARG A 229 -25.23 0.37 28.08
CA ARG A 229 -25.28 -0.73 29.08
C ARG A 229 -24.62 -2.02 28.58
N ASN A 230 -23.65 -1.90 27.66
CA ASN A 230 -22.89 -3.02 27.17
C ASN A 230 -21.69 -3.33 28.09
N ARG A 231 -21.28 -4.59 28.13
CA ARG A 231 -20.08 -5.05 28.85
C ARG A 231 -19.00 -5.52 27.85
N ILE A 232 -17.79 -5.00 27.96
CA ILE A 232 -16.66 -5.47 27.16
C ILE A 232 -15.82 -6.44 27.97
N LYS A 233 -15.63 -7.67 27.46
CA LYS A 233 -14.80 -8.72 28.05
C LYS A 233 -13.59 -9.00 27.15
N ILE A 234 -12.44 -9.32 27.75
CA ILE A 234 -11.26 -9.81 27.05
C ILE A 234 -11.01 -11.24 27.50
N THR A 235 -10.82 -12.16 26.57
CA THR A 235 -10.35 -13.52 26.77
C THR A 235 -9.04 -13.67 26.00
N TYR A 236 -7.98 -14.11 26.67
CA TYR A 236 -6.61 -14.14 26.14
C TYR A 236 -5.94 -15.42 26.60
N ASP A 237 -5.31 -16.17 25.67
CA ASP A 237 -4.61 -17.39 26.01
C ASP A 237 -3.29 -17.06 26.72
N ASP A 238 -3.02 -17.72 27.86
CA ASP A 238 -1.84 -17.48 28.68
C ASP A 238 -0.53 -17.91 27.99
N ASP A 239 -0.59 -18.81 26.99
CA ASP A 239 0.56 -19.28 26.21
C ASP A 239 1.03 -18.31 25.14
N ILE A 240 0.37 -17.19 24.94
CA ILE A 240 0.77 -16.15 23.97
C ILE A 240 1.98 -15.39 24.52
N PRO A 241 3.07 -15.27 23.75
CA PRO A 241 4.24 -14.49 24.17
C PRO A 241 3.87 -13.05 24.52
N GLU A 242 4.46 -12.53 25.59
CA GLU A 242 4.12 -11.21 26.13
C GLU A 242 4.39 -10.08 25.11
N PHE A 243 5.52 -10.19 24.37
CA PHE A 243 5.93 -9.21 23.38
C PHE A 243 5.98 -9.83 21.99
N LEU A 244 5.28 -9.19 21.06
CA LEU A 244 5.24 -9.55 19.64
C LEU A 244 5.59 -8.36 18.77
N VAL A 245 6.13 -8.62 17.60
CA VAL A 245 6.46 -7.59 16.62
C VAL A 245 5.27 -7.40 15.70
N CYS A 246 4.65 -6.21 15.75
CA CYS A 246 3.51 -5.86 14.89
C CYS A 246 3.39 -4.35 14.66
N ASP A 247 2.55 -3.98 13.72
CA ASP A 247 2.09 -2.59 13.56
C ASP A 247 0.89 -2.36 14.49
N ASP A 248 1.14 -1.74 15.64
CA ASP A 248 0.15 -1.42 16.66
C ASP A 248 -0.93 -0.44 16.16
N VAL A 249 -0.55 0.47 15.27
CA VAL A 249 -1.48 1.46 14.69
C VAL A 249 -2.50 0.75 13.78
N ARG A 250 -2.02 -0.13 12.88
CA ARG A 250 -2.90 -0.85 11.94
C ARG A 250 -3.72 -1.95 12.64
N LEU A 251 -3.11 -2.67 13.58
CA LEU A 251 -3.85 -3.61 14.42
C LEU A 251 -4.92 -2.88 15.25
N GLY A 252 -4.58 -1.72 15.81
CA GLY A 252 -5.51 -0.84 16.51
C GLY A 252 -6.66 -0.36 15.65
N GLN A 253 -6.38 0.02 14.40
CA GLN A 253 -7.39 0.41 13.43
C GLN A 253 -8.38 -0.71 13.14
N ILE A 254 -7.88 -1.94 12.92
CA ILE A 254 -8.73 -3.12 12.70
C ILE A 254 -9.62 -3.38 13.91
N LEU A 255 -9.02 -3.48 15.10
CA LEU A 255 -9.75 -3.83 16.33
C LEU A 255 -10.74 -2.74 16.75
N ASN A 256 -10.33 -1.45 16.73
CA ASN A 256 -11.23 -0.35 17.06
C ASN A 256 -12.43 -0.26 16.12
N ASN A 257 -12.24 -0.47 14.81
CA ASN A 257 -13.35 -0.50 13.87
C ASN A 257 -14.35 -1.65 14.15
N LEU A 258 -13.85 -2.85 14.47
CA LEU A 258 -14.72 -3.98 14.80
C LEU A 258 -15.44 -3.77 16.15
N ILE A 259 -14.71 -3.31 17.17
CA ILE A 259 -15.25 -3.09 18.50
C ILE A 259 -16.26 -1.94 18.51
N SER A 260 -15.97 -0.83 17.82
CA SER A 260 -16.90 0.29 17.70
C SER A 260 -18.20 -0.12 16.99
N ASN A 261 -18.10 -0.96 15.94
CA ASN A 261 -19.28 -1.55 15.31
C ASN A 261 -20.06 -2.46 16.29
N ALA A 262 -19.38 -3.31 17.04
CA ALA A 262 -20.02 -4.14 18.07
C ALA A 262 -20.74 -3.30 19.12
N VAL A 263 -20.10 -2.24 19.65
CA VAL A 263 -20.72 -1.29 20.59
C VAL A 263 -21.91 -0.56 19.97
N LYS A 264 -21.79 -0.18 18.70
CA LYS A 264 -22.83 0.53 17.95
C LYS A 264 -24.12 -0.30 17.80
N PHE A 265 -23.99 -1.59 17.49
CA PHE A 265 -25.10 -2.47 17.14
C PHE A 265 -25.56 -3.38 18.30
N THR A 266 -24.94 -3.27 19.47
CA THR A 266 -25.34 -3.96 20.69
C THR A 266 -25.96 -2.97 21.67
N LYS A 267 -27.02 -3.40 22.36
CA LYS A 267 -27.66 -2.69 23.45
C LYS A 267 -27.98 -3.68 24.58
N ASP A 268 -27.66 -3.30 25.82
CA ASP A 268 -27.88 -4.14 27.02
C ASP A 268 -27.20 -5.54 26.88
N GLY A 269 -26.04 -5.62 26.20
CA GLY A 269 -25.40 -6.88 25.82
C GLY A 269 -23.95 -7.02 26.24
N THR A 270 -23.27 -7.98 25.61
CA THR A 270 -21.85 -8.28 25.87
C THR A 270 -21.07 -8.27 24.58
N ILE A 271 -19.89 -7.65 24.62
CA ILE A 271 -18.90 -7.67 23.53
C ILE A 271 -17.69 -8.43 24.05
N THR A 272 -17.29 -9.49 23.36
CA THR A 272 -16.14 -10.32 23.77
C THR A 272 -15.02 -10.19 22.75
N ILE A 273 -13.88 -9.71 23.21
CA ILE A 273 -12.63 -9.70 22.44
C ILE A 273 -11.86 -10.95 22.86
N ARG A 274 -11.67 -11.88 21.93
CA ARG A 274 -10.96 -13.13 22.19
C ARG A 274 -9.72 -13.21 21.34
N VAL A 275 -8.59 -13.58 21.95
CA VAL A 275 -7.33 -13.85 21.24
C VAL A 275 -6.84 -15.25 21.62
N GLU A 276 -6.71 -16.09 20.61
CA GLU A 276 -6.31 -17.49 20.74
C GLU A 276 -5.02 -17.76 19.99
N LEU A 277 -4.15 -18.59 20.57
CA LEU A 277 -2.92 -19.06 19.95
C LEU A 277 -3.25 -20.24 19.02
N LYS A 278 -3.11 -20.07 17.70
CA LYS A 278 -3.36 -21.12 16.70
C LYS A 278 -2.10 -21.92 16.35
N ALA A 279 -0.95 -21.26 16.28
CA ALA A 279 0.33 -21.91 16.07
C ALA A 279 1.42 -21.17 16.83
N ASN A 280 2.37 -21.94 17.38
CA ASN A 280 3.52 -21.43 18.12
C ASN A 280 4.79 -22.03 17.55
N ASN A 281 5.38 -21.36 16.55
CA ASN A 281 6.62 -21.77 15.91
C ASN A 281 7.83 -21.17 16.63
N LYS A 282 9.05 -21.54 16.19
CA LYS A 282 10.30 -21.06 16.81
C LYS A 282 10.42 -19.53 16.79
N ASN A 283 10.11 -18.90 15.67
CA ASN A 283 10.33 -17.46 15.42
C ASN A 283 9.04 -16.66 15.32
N ASP A 284 7.90 -17.29 15.11
CA ASP A 284 6.61 -16.66 14.88
C ASP A 284 5.46 -17.36 15.64
N VAL A 285 4.36 -16.65 15.77
CA VAL A 285 3.09 -17.16 16.29
C VAL A 285 1.94 -16.74 15.39
N ASP A 286 0.94 -17.61 15.25
CA ASP A 286 -0.31 -17.28 14.58
C ASP A 286 -1.39 -17.05 15.65
N LEU A 287 -1.90 -15.83 15.73
CA LEU A 287 -2.96 -15.43 16.66
C LEU A 287 -4.29 -15.25 15.94
N MET A 288 -5.32 -15.92 16.41
CA MET A 288 -6.68 -15.70 15.96
C MET A 288 -7.37 -14.67 16.87
N PHE A 289 -7.81 -13.59 16.27
CA PHE A 289 -8.64 -12.57 16.91
C PHE A 289 -10.10 -12.81 16.57
N SER A 290 -10.95 -12.76 17.58
CA SER A 290 -12.40 -12.86 17.43
C SER A 290 -13.07 -11.73 18.20
N ILE A 291 -13.92 -10.96 17.52
CA ILE A 291 -14.77 -9.94 18.13
C ILE A 291 -16.20 -10.42 18.00
N GLU A 292 -16.81 -10.74 19.13
CA GLU A 292 -18.15 -11.32 19.24
C GLU A 292 -19.06 -10.33 19.97
N ASP A 293 -20.23 -10.05 19.40
CA ASP A 293 -21.26 -9.21 20.00
C ASP A 293 -22.60 -9.97 20.11
N THR A 294 -23.42 -9.59 21.09
CA THR A 294 -24.78 -10.09 21.26
C THR A 294 -25.80 -9.08 20.74
N GLY A 295 -25.50 -8.41 19.65
CA GLY A 295 -26.33 -7.37 19.06
C GLY A 295 -27.40 -7.89 18.10
N ILE A 296 -27.80 -7.02 17.17
CA ILE A 296 -28.90 -7.30 16.23
C ILE A 296 -28.58 -8.40 15.22
N GLY A 297 -27.30 -8.75 15.00
CA GLY A 297 -26.86 -9.69 13.97
C GLY A 297 -27.04 -9.18 12.54
N ILE A 298 -26.58 -9.99 11.57
CA ILE A 298 -26.56 -9.65 10.14
C ILE A 298 -27.19 -10.78 9.33
N PRO A 299 -28.24 -10.49 8.53
CA PRO A 299 -28.87 -11.50 7.67
C PRO A 299 -27.87 -12.13 6.69
N LYS A 300 -27.99 -13.43 6.42
CA LYS A 300 -27.07 -14.20 5.55
C LYS A 300 -26.88 -13.57 4.18
N GLU A 301 -27.96 -13.05 3.58
CA GLU A 301 -27.94 -12.41 2.26
C GLU A 301 -27.10 -11.12 2.24
N LYS A 302 -26.86 -10.50 3.40
CA LYS A 302 -26.12 -9.26 3.52
C LYS A 302 -24.68 -9.43 3.99
N GLN A 303 -24.30 -10.61 4.48
CA GLN A 303 -22.96 -10.83 5.06
C GLN A 303 -21.81 -10.66 4.07
N HIS A 304 -22.03 -10.93 2.78
CA HIS A 304 -21.03 -10.67 1.75
C HIS A 304 -21.00 -9.19 1.34
N LEU A 305 -22.15 -8.49 1.38
CA LEU A 305 -22.27 -7.09 0.96
C LEU A 305 -21.66 -6.10 1.96
N ILE A 306 -21.58 -6.44 3.25
CA ILE A 306 -21.04 -5.52 4.27
C ILE A 306 -19.55 -5.19 4.08
N PHE A 307 -18.83 -5.97 3.26
CA PHE A 307 -17.44 -5.72 2.88
C PHE A 307 -17.30 -4.94 1.58
N GLU A 308 -18.41 -4.63 0.88
CA GLU A 308 -18.42 -3.81 -0.31
C GLU A 308 -18.40 -2.32 0.05
N ARG A 309 -17.84 -1.52 -0.86
CA ARG A 309 -17.65 -0.08 -0.68
C ARG A 309 -18.98 0.64 -0.53
N PHE A 310 -19.07 1.56 0.43
CA PHE A 310 -20.25 2.41 0.66
C PHE A 310 -21.55 1.61 0.91
N THR A 311 -21.43 0.33 1.21
CA THR A 311 -22.60 -0.54 1.46
C THR A 311 -22.98 -0.53 2.93
N GLN A 312 -24.25 -0.32 3.20
CA GLN A 312 -24.84 -0.37 4.53
C GLN A 312 -26.00 -1.34 4.55
N ALA A 313 -26.09 -2.13 5.59
CA ALA A 313 -27.05 -3.25 5.67
C ALA A 313 -28.54 -2.86 5.59
N ASN A 314 -28.93 -1.60 5.93
CA ASN A 314 -30.33 -1.12 5.85
C ASN A 314 -30.41 0.41 5.80
N ASN A 315 -31.22 0.96 4.90
CA ASN A 315 -31.50 2.40 4.78
C ASN A 315 -32.17 3.01 6.03
N ASN A 316 -32.85 2.22 6.86
CA ASN A 316 -33.48 2.68 8.10
C ASN A 316 -32.48 2.80 9.26
N ILE A 317 -31.41 1.98 9.26
CA ILE A 317 -30.33 2.01 10.27
C ILE A 317 -29.42 3.22 10.04
N THR A 318 -29.34 3.72 8.81
CA THR A 318 -28.51 4.88 8.42
C THR A 318 -28.93 6.17 9.13
N ARG A 319 -30.22 6.36 9.42
CA ARG A 319 -30.74 7.56 10.12
C ARG A 319 -30.41 7.56 11.62
N GLU A 320 -30.26 6.39 12.22
CA GLU A 320 -30.09 6.25 13.66
C GLU A 320 -28.62 6.07 14.08
N PHE A 321 -27.79 5.48 13.21
CA PHE A 321 -26.44 5.06 13.60
C PHE A 321 -25.29 5.57 12.72
N GLY A 322 -25.50 6.21 11.57
CA GLY A 322 -24.48 6.82 10.71
C GLY A 322 -23.25 5.91 10.39
N GLY A 323 -22.39 6.31 9.47
CA GLY A 323 -21.11 5.64 9.19
C GLY A 323 -20.69 5.77 7.72
N SER A 324 -19.39 5.65 7.40
CA SER A 324 -18.83 5.78 6.04
C SER A 324 -19.18 4.61 5.11
N GLY A 325 -19.43 3.43 5.67
CA GLY A 325 -19.47 2.18 4.90
C GLY A 325 -18.10 1.77 4.34
N LEU A 326 -17.02 2.38 4.80
CA LEU A 326 -15.65 2.07 4.39
C LEU A 326 -14.89 1.23 5.43
N GLY A 327 -15.28 1.27 6.71
CA GLY A 327 -14.52 0.65 7.80
C GLY A 327 -14.25 -0.84 7.58
N LEU A 328 -15.27 -1.64 7.25
CA LEU A 328 -15.08 -3.09 6.98
C LEU A 328 -14.30 -3.35 5.70
N THR A 329 -14.46 -2.53 4.68
CA THR A 329 -13.65 -2.61 3.44
C THR A 329 -12.17 -2.33 3.72
N ILE A 330 -11.88 -1.33 4.55
CA ILE A 330 -10.52 -0.99 5.00
C ILE A 330 -9.92 -2.16 5.78
N ILE A 331 -10.65 -2.73 6.74
CA ILE A 331 -10.22 -3.89 7.52
C ILE A 331 -9.86 -5.06 6.60
N ARG A 332 -10.77 -5.42 5.68
CA ARG A 332 -10.54 -6.52 4.72
C ARG A 332 -9.27 -6.29 3.93
N ARG A 333 -9.04 -5.07 3.46
CA ARG A 333 -7.85 -4.74 2.66
C ARG A 333 -6.57 -4.76 3.49
N LEU A 334 -6.58 -4.24 4.73
CA LEU A 334 -5.44 -4.31 5.66
C LEU A 334 -5.05 -5.75 5.98
N LEU A 335 -6.03 -6.62 6.20
CA LEU A 335 -5.79 -8.05 6.44
C LEU A 335 -5.25 -8.76 5.21
N GLN A 336 -5.79 -8.49 4.02
CA GLN A 336 -5.28 -9.04 2.75
C GLN A 336 -3.82 -8.68 2.49
N LEU A 337 -3.42 -7.43 2.78
CA LEU A 337 -2.02 -6.99 2.65
C LEU A 337 -1.08 -7.71 3.65
N GLN A 338 -1.62 -8.23 4.76
CA GLN A 338 -0.89 -9.04 5.73
C GLN A 338 -1.05 -10.55 5.50
N GLY A 339 -1.61 -10.96 4.34
CA GLY A 339 -1.82 -12.37 3.98
C GLY A 339 -2.91 -13.06 4.80
N SER A 340 -3.88 -12.30 5.33
CA SER A 340 -4.99 -12.79 6.11
C SER A 340 -6.34 -12.45 5.50
N GLU A 341 -7.38 -13.13 5.96
CA GLU A 341 -8.76 -12.86 5.58
C GLU A 341 -9.65 -12.71 6.83
N ILE A 342 -10.71 -11.92 6.68
CA ILE A 342 -11.73 -11.77 7.71
C ILE A 342 -12.94 -12.64 7.41
N TYR A 343 -13.40 -13.35 8.40
CA TYR A 343 -14.58 -14.20 8.34
C TYR A 343 -15.65 -13.68 9.28
N ILE A 344 -16.90 -13.87 8.91
CA ILE A 344 -18.06 -13.50 9.71
C ILE A 344 -18.94 -14.73 9.95
N ASP A 345 -19.40 -14.85 11.19
CA ASP A 345 -20.49 -15.74 11.60
C ASP A 345 -21.53 -14.89 12.34
N SER A 346 -22.74 -14.81 11.79
CA SER A 346 -23.75 -13.91 12.34
C SER A 346 -25.16 -14.45 12.07
N GLU A 347 -26.02 -14.28 13.04
CA GLU A 347 -27.43 -14.62 12.97
C GLU A 347 -28.29 -13.45 13.47
N LEU A 348 -29.34 -13.14 12.71
CA LEU A 348 -30.24 -12.02 13.04
C LEU A 348 -30.92 -12.25 14.41
N GLY A 349 -30.79 -11.26 15.30
CA GLY A 349 -31.34 -11.33 16.66
C GLY A 349 -30.46 -12.07 17.67
N VAL A 350 -29.35 -12.69 17.25
CA VAL A 350 -28.41 -13.41 18.14
C VAL A 350 -27.11 -12.61 18.34
N GLY A 351 -26.57 -12.07 17.26
CA GLY A 351 -25.33 -11.28 17.28
C GLY A 351 -24.41 -11.58 16.09
N SER A 352 -23.18 -11.07 16.17
CA SER A 352 -22.16 -11.26 15.14
C SER A 352 -20.82 -11.61 15.75
N LYS A 353 -20.05 -12.42 15.01
CA LYS A 353 -18.69 -12.80 15.34
C LYS A 353 -17.80 -12.59 14.13
N PHE A 354 -16.82 -11.71 14.24
CA PHE A 354 -15.80 -11.46 13.24
C PHE A 354 -14.50 -12.12 13.66
N ASN A 355 -13.89 -12.91 12.75
CA ASN A 355 -12.66 -13.65 13.01
C ASN A 355 -11.61 -13.36 11.95
N PHE A 356 -10.35 -13.23 12.35
CA PHE A 356 -9.20 -13.17 11.46
C PHE A 356 -7.96 -13.73 12.16
N THR A 357 -6.98 -14.21 11.39
CA THR A 357 -5.74 -14.75 11.94
C THR A 357 -4.56 -13.96 11.39
N LEU A 358 -3.68 -13.49 12.26
CA LEU A 358 -2.46 -12.78 11.88
C LEU A 358 -1.24 -13.52 12.40
N LYS A 359 -0.17 -13.48 11.59
CA LYS A 359 1.14 -14.02 11.95
C LYS A 359 1.99 -12.89 12.52
N PHE A 360 2.59 -13.14 13.69
CA PHE A 360 3.46 -12.20 14.40
C PHE A 360 4.84 -12.82 14.61
N LYS A 361 5.89 -12.04 14.43
CA LYS A 361 7.23 -12.43 14.85
C LYS A 361 7.34 -12.30 16.37
N LYS A 362 8.04 -13.25 17.00
CA LYS A 362 8.38 -13.13 18.43
C LYS A 362 9.44 -12.06 18.60
N SER A 363 9.29 -11.23 19.62
CA SER A 363 10.34 -10.29 20.00
C SER A 363 11.57 -11.04 20.52
N THR A 364 12.74 -10.76 19.98
CA THR A 364 14.02 -11.34 20.41
C THR A 364 14.73 -10.50 21.48
N SER A 365 14.24 -9.31 21.77
CA SER A 365 14.82 -8.40 22.75
C SER A 365 13.99 -8.36 24.02
N GLU A 366 14.62 -8.72 25.16
CA GLU A 366 14.15 -8.31 26.48
C GLU A 366 14.26 -6.78 26.58
N ILE A 367 13.29 -6.08 26.01
CA ILE A 367 13.15 -4.64 26.29
C ILE A 367 12.53 -4.56 27.67
N ARG A 368 13.33 -4.19 28.64
CA ARG A 368 12.82 -3.73 29.94
C ARG A 368 11.89 -2.56 29.65
N GLU A 369 10.59 -2.82 29.64
CA GLU A 369 9.63 -1.73 29.80
C GLU A 369 9.90 -1.07 31.14
N GLU A 370 10.26 0.19 31.10
CA GLU A 370 9.95 1.07 32.22
C GLU A 370 8.42 1.23 32.26
N SER A 371 7.75 0.21 32.79
CA SER A 371 6.35 0.28 33.18
C SER A 371 6.23 1.23 34.35
N LYS A 372 6.13 2.51 34.09
CA LYS A 372 5.65 3.45 35.08
C LYS A 372 4.15 3.38 35.11
N GLN A 373 3.67 2.73 36.14
CA GLN A 373 2.32 2.81 36.71
C GLN A 373 1.76 4.24 36.57
N SER A 374 0.77 4.41 35.75
CA SER A 374 -0.14 5.55 35.87
C SER A 374 -1.27 5.16 36.82
N GLY A 375 -0.96 5.28 38.07
CA GLY A 375 -1.93 5.26 39.16
C GLY A 375 -1.59 6.43 40.06
N ASN A 376 -2.10 7.60 39.72
CA ASN A 376 -2.58 8.65 40.62
C ASN A 376 -2.89 9.90 39.77
N GLU A 377 -4.11 10.36 39.82
CA GLU A 377 -4.53 11.68 39.33
C GLU A 377 -3.92 12.79 40.25
N ASN A 378 -2.60 12.94 40.22
CA ASN A 378 -1.99 14.18 40.66
C ASN A 378 -2.04 15.12 39.44
N LYS A 379 -2.93 16.12 39.48
CA LYS A 379 -2.88 17.25 38.55
C LYS A 379 -1.45 17.75 38.49
N LEU A 380 -0.81 17.68 37.33
CA LEU A 380 0.51 18.24 37.11
C LEU A 380 0.39 19.76 37.35
N ASP A 381 1.08 20.25 38.29
CA ASP A 381 1.27 21.70 38.50
C ASP A 381 2.57 22.07 37.81
N LEU A 382 2.48 22.86 36.74
CA LEU A 382 3.63 23.41 36.01
C LEU A 382 4.00 24.80 36.49
N SER A 383 3.62 25.19 37.73
CA SER A 383 3.98 26.49 38.33
C SER A 383 5.48 26.68 38.31
N GLY A 384 5.91 27.84 37.79
CA GLY A 384 7.33 28.19 37.63
C GLY A 384 8.06 27.52 36.48
N LYS A 385 7.35 26.77 35.62
CA LYS A 385 7.89 26.20 34.38
C LYS A 385 7.59 27.08 33.19
N ILE A 386 8.62 27.36 32.38
CA ILE A 386 8.55 28.22 31.20
C ILE A 386 8.59 27.33 29.95
N ILE A 387 7.50 27.33 29.18
CA ILE A 387 7.37 26.54 27.95
C ILE A 387 7.40 27.48 26.76
N LEU A 388 8.29 27.22 25.80
CA LEU A 388 8.29 27.89 24.51
C LEU A 388 7.36 27.14 23.56
N LEU A 389 6.25 27.77 23.13
CA LEU A 389 5.33 27.26 22.12
C LEU A 389 5.69 27.92 20.78
N VAL A 390 6.07 27.06 19.81
CA VAL A 390 6.44 27.48 18.45
C VAL A 390 5.38 26.99 17.49
N GLU A 391 4.58 27.91 16.97
CA GLU A 391 3.39 27.63 16.17
C GLU A 391 3.03 28.87 15.34
N ASP A 392 2.74 28.72 14.06
CA ASP A 392 2.41 29.82 13.13
C ASP A 392 0.91 30.10 13.01
N VAL A 393 0.08 29.13 13.39
CA VAL A 393 -1.38 29.26 13.33
C VAL A 393 -1.91 29.81 14.66
N GLU A 394 -2.37 31.05 14.66
CA GLU A 394 -2.87 31.78 15.84
C GLU A 394 -3.91 30.97 16.65
N PHE A 395 -4.76 30.25 15.95
CA PHE A 395 -5.77 29.37 16.57
C PHE A 395 -5.13 28.22 17.37
N ASN A 396 -4.13 27.53 16.83
CA ASN A 396 -3.41 26.45 17.50
C ASN A 396 -2.65 27.01 18.74
N VAL A 397 -2.07 28.19 18.59
CA VAL A 397 -1.44 28.92 19.70
C VAL A 397 -2.43 29.12 20.84
N MET A 398 -3.63 29.63 20.53
CA MET A 398 -4.68 29.90 21.53
C MET A 398 -5.08 28.62 22.29
N VAL A 399 -5.29 27.50 21.58
CA VAL A 399 -5.68 26.21 22.18
C VAL A 399 -4.58 25.68 23.09
N ALA A 400 -3.34 25.57 22.57
CA ALA A 400 -2.21 25.05 23.35
C ALA A 400 -1.89 25.94 24.56
N GLN A 401 -1.88 27.27 24.38
CA GLN A 401 -1.62 28.24 25.45
C GLN A 401 -2.67 28.13 26.56
N ARG A 402 -3.94 27.97 26.20
CA ARG A 402 -5.02 27.77 27.19
C ARG A 402 -4.81 26.50 28.02
N MET A 403 -4.49 25.37 27.37
CA MET A 403 -4.21 24.11 28.05
C MET A 403 -3.03 24.24 29.02
N LEU A 404 -1.92 24.81 28.58
CA LEU A 404 -0.70 24.98 29.38
C LEU A 404 -0.94 25.89 30.58
N ARG A 405 -1.65 27.02 30.39
CA ARG A 405 -2.02 27.93 31.47
C ARG A 405 -2.95 27.30 32.50
N ASN A 406 -3.83 26.39 32.10
CA ASN A 406 -4.68 25.63 33.03
C ASN A 406 -3.85 24.72 33.97
N TRP A 407 -2.61 24.42 33.60
CA TRP A 407 -1.63 23.68 34.42
C TRP A 407 -0.60 24.62 35.07
N ASN A 408 -0.90 25.92 35.12
CA ASN A 408 -0.06 26.98 35.70
C ASN A 408 1.31 27.16 35.03
N ALA A 409 1.49 26.75 33.77
CA ALA A 409 2.74 27.00 33.03
C ALA A 409 2.82 28.45 32.55
N GLU A 410 4.03 29.01 32.55
CA GLU A 410 4.34 30.21 31.81
C GLU A 410 4.63 29.87 30.35
N VAL A 411 3.94 30.54 29.42
CA VAL A 411 4.05 30.25 27.98
C VAL A 411 4.60 31.45 27.23
N ASP A 412 5.75 31.25 26.61
CA ASP A 412 6.30 32.19 25.62
C ASP A 412 6.01 31.68 24.21
N LEU A 413 5.85 32.59 23.25
CA LEU A 413 5.38 32.27 21.89
C LEU A 413 6.43 32.61 20.84
N ALA A 414 6.56 31.76 19.83
CA ALA A 414 7.33 32.05 18.63
C ALA A 414 6.50 31.65 17.37
N GLU A 415 6.34 32.54 16.44
CA GLU A 415 5.52 32.35 15.23
C GLU A 415 6.22 31.50 14.15
N ASN A 416 7.50 31.22 14.30
CA ASN A 416 8.29 30.37 13.40
C ASN A 416 9.59 29.90 14.06
N GLY A 417 10.25 28.95 13.39
CA GLY A 417 11.50 28.37 13.89
C GLY A 417 12.65 29.36 14.04
N ALA A 418 12.73 30.43 13.23
CA ALA A 418 13.79 31.41 13.32
C ALA A 418 13.66 32.24 14.61
N ILE A 419 12.44 32.68 14.95
CA ILE A 419 12.15 33.38 16.20
C ILE A 419 12.45 32.47 17.41
N ALA A 420 12.09 31.19 17.31
CA ALA A 420 12.34 30.20 18.36
C ALA A 420 13.85 30.08 18.65
N VAL A 421 14.68 29.96 17.61
CA VAL A 421 16.15 29.89 17.75
C VAL A 421 16.70 31.12 18.44
N GLU A 422 16.24 32.33 18.07
CA GLU A 422 16.69 33.58 18.71
C GLU A 422 16.25 33.67 20.18
N LYS A 423 15.03 33.27 20.49
CA LYS A 423 14.53 33.24 21.86
C LYS A 423 15.31 32.28 22.76
N VAL A 424 15.67 31.09 22.26
CA VAL A 424 16.47 30.10 23.00
C VAL A 424 17.92 30.60 23.28
N LYS A 425 18.46 31.53 22.48
CA LYS A 425 19.76 32.17 22.76
C LYS A 425 19.69 33.14 23.92
N GLN A 426 18.54 33.76 24.12
CA GLN A 426 18.36 34.88 25.04
C GLN A 426 17.71 34.47 26.36
N ASN A 427 16.88 33.43 26.34
CA ASN A 427 16.05 33.03 27.47
C ASN A 427 16.25 31.55 27.79
N TYR A 428 15.88 31.18 29.03
CA TYR A 428 15.81 29.79 29.48
C TYR A 428 14.38 29.29 29.32
N TYR A 429 14.25 28.02 28.90
CA TYR A 429 12.97 27.32 28.81
C TYR A 429 13.12 25.92 29.39
N ASP A 430 12.09 25.43 30.08
CA ASP A 430 12.03 24.06 30.61
C ASP A 430 11.65 23.03 29.53
N LEU A 431 10.91 23.46 28.49
CA LEU A 431 10.47 22.61 27.38
C LEU A 431 10.09 23.45 26.15
N ILE A 432 10.28 22.93 24.99
CA ILE A 432 9.83 23.51 23.71
C ILE A 432 8.78 22.60 23.06
N LEU A 433 7.62 23.17 22.73
CA LEU A 433 6.65 22.59 21.83
C LEU A 433 6.86 23.18 20.45
N MET A 434 7.29 22.37 19.47
CA MET A 434 7.77 22.82 18.18
C MET A 434 6.92 22.28 17.05
N ASP A 435 6.17 23.14 16.35
CA ASP A 435 5.55 22.73 15.10
C ASP A 435 6.60 22.33 14.05
N ILE A 436 6.34 21.24 13.35
CA ILE A 436 7.22 20.75 12.27
C ILE A 436 7.09 21.63 11.03
N GLN A 437 5.86 22.03 10.67
CA GLN A 437 5.57 22.72 9.41
C GLN A 437 5.21 24.18 9.67
N MET A 438 6.17 25.06 9.44
CA MET A 438 6.01 26.51 9.61
C MET A 438 6.71 27.27 8.48
N PRO A 439 6.24 28.46 8.12
CA PRO A 439 6.91 29.34 7.17
C PRO A 439 8.25 29.88 7.73
N VAL A 440 9.10 30.39 6.86
CA VAL A 440 10.40 31.00 7.16
C VAL A 440 11.44 29.96 7.60
N MET A 441 11.19 29.19 8.66
CA MET A 441 12.05 28.10 9.15
C MET A 441 11.17 27.01 9.76
N ASP A 442 11.28 25.81 9.23
CA ASP A 442 10.57 24.63 9.72
C ASP A 442 11.14 24.13 11.06
N GLY A 443 10.36 23.30 11.77
CA GLY A 443 10.71 22.81 13.10
C GLY A 443 11.94 21.89 13.12
N TYR A 444 12.22 21.16 12.05
CA TYR A 444 13.40 20.30 11.96
C TYR A 444 14.68 21.15 11.88
N THR A 445 14.67 22.15 11.01
CA THR A 445 15.77 23.11 10.86
C THR A 445 15.98 23.92 12.15
N ALA A 446 14.89 24.36 12.77
CA ALA A 446 14.94 25.06 14.05
C ALA A 446 15.56 24.19 15.15
N THR A 447 15.12 22.93 15.28
CA THR A 447 15.67 21.98 16.25
C THR A 447 17.17 21.75 16.04
N SER A 448 17.60 21.52 14.79
CA SER A 448 19.01 21.36 14.47
C SER A 448 19.86 22.57 14.90
N ASN A 449 19.33 23.76 14.74
CA ASN A 449 20.00 24.99 15.18
C ASN A 449 19.97 25.17 16.71
N ILE A 450 18.85 24.85 17.36
CA ILE A 450 18.72 24.87 18.82
C ILE A 450 19.70 23.86 19.46
N ARG A 451 19.88 22.67 18.90
CA ARG A 451 20.81 21.66 19.42
C ARG A 451 22.28 22.07 19.37
N LYS A 452 22.65 23.02 18.50
CA LYS A 452 23.99 23.65 18.51
C LYS A 452 24.18 24.57 19.69
N ILE A 453 23.10 25.16 20.23
CA ILE A 453 23.09 26.13 21.34
C ILE A 453 22.84 25.41 22.67
N ASN A 454 21.80 24.59 22.72
CA ASN A 454 21.37 23.84 23.89
C ASN A 454 21.06 22.40 23.53
N LYS A 455 21.84 21.47 24.08
CA LYS A 455 21.69 20.02 23.81
C LYS A 455 20.67 19.31 24.72
N GLN A 456 20.29 19.96 25.84
CA GLN A 456 19.54 19.31 26.93
C GLN A 456 18.05 19.66 26.95
N ILE A 457 17.68 20.88 26.48
CA ILE A 457 16.30 21.32 26.54
C ILE A 457 15.37 20.32 25.82
N PRO A 458 14.32 19.81 26.46
CA PRO A 458 13.36 18.92 25.80
C PRO A 458 12.61 19.63 24.67
N ILE A 459 12.57 19.01 23.49
CA ILE A 459 11.85 19.52 22.32
C ILE A 459 10.85 18.46 21.88
N ILE A 460 9.57 18.78 21.92
CA ILE A 460 8.48 17.91 21.47
C ILE A 460 7.95 18.42 20.13
N ALA A 461 8.00 17.57 19.11
CA ALA A 461 7.44 17.88 17.80
C ALA A 461 5.92 17.92 17.84
N LEU A 462 5.32 18.94 17.22
CA LEU A 462 3.90 19.03 16.95
C LEU A 462 3.68 18.78 15.46
N THR A 463 2.80 17.82 15.09
CA THR A 463 2.58 17.46 13.70
C THR A 463 1.10 17.40 13.33
N ALA A 464 0.74 17.95 12.18
CA ALA A 464 -0.62 17.84 11.63
C ALA A 464 -0.92 16.45 11.03
N SER A 465 0.09 15.62 10.81
CA SER A 465 -0.02 14.28 10.26
C SER A 465 -0.09 13.24 11.37
N VAL A 466 -0.69 12.09 11.06
CA VAL A 466 -0.58 10.91 11.93
C VAL A 466 0.91 10.59 12.12
N ILE A 467 1.32 10.40 13.38
CA ILE A 467 2.70 10.08 13.71
C ILE A 467 3.02 8.71 13.11
N THR A 468 3.85 8.73 12.05
CA THR A 468 4.40 7.51 11.44
C THR A 468 5.80 7.27 12.02
N THR A 469 6.27 6.01 11.94
CA THR A 469 7.64 5.63 12.34
C THR A 469 8.70 6.51 11.68
N ASP A 470 8.49 6.93 10.43
CA ASP A 470 9.43 7.77 9.70
C ASP A 470 9.49 9.20 10.26
N ILE A 471 8.34 9.77 10.64
CA ILE A 471 8.25 11.10 11.26
C ILE A 471 8.91 11.07 12.65
N GLU A 472 8.59 10.05 13.44
CA GLU A 472 9.15 9.87 14.79
C GLU A 472 10.66 9.61 14.73
N ALA A 473 11.11 8.68 13.88
CA ALA A 473 12.54 8.39 13.69
C ALA A 473 13.32 9.63 13.23
N LYS A 474 12.77 10.38 12.27
CA LYS A 474 13.37 11.63 11.80
C LYS A 474 13.45 12.69 12.90
N ALA A 475 12.39 12.85 13.69
CA ALA A 475 12.37 13.78 14.80
C ALA A 475 13.44 13.43 15.85
N ILE A 476 13.53 12.16 16.25
CA ILE A 476 14.53 11.67 17.20
C ILE A 476 15.95 11.83 16.64
N GLN A 477 16.17 11.50 15.38
CA GLN A 477 17.48 11.63 14.72
C GLN A 477 17.99 13.07 14.71
N ILE A 478 17.08 14.04 14.58
CA ILE A 478 17.40 15.48 14.60
C ILE A 478 17.61 15.99 16.04
N GLY A 479 17.20 15.21 17.05
CA GLY A 479 17.39 15.53 18.47
C GLY A 479 16.14 16.01 19.18
N MET A 480 14.94 15.73 18.66
CA MET A 480 13.68 15.93 19.40
C MET A 480 13.46 14.78 20.39
N ASN A 481 12.69 15.02 21.45
CA ASN A 481 12.45 14.09 22.56
C ASN A 481 11.13 13.32 22.44
N GLY A 482 10.30 13.68 21.45
CA GLY A 482 9.04 13.02 21.18
C GLY A 482 8.20 13.77 20.17
N CYS A 483 7.06 13.17 19.80
CA CYS A 483 6.12 13.73 18.83
C CYS A 483 4.69 13.73 19.40
N LEU A 484 3.90 14.73 19.05
CA LEU A 484 2.49 14.86 19.38
C LEU A 484 1.70 15.27 18.14
N SER A 485 0.61 14.55 17.84
CA SER A 485 -0.26 14.89 16.71
C SER A 485 -1.24 15.99 17.07
N LYS A 486 -1.50 16.87 16.14
CA LYS A 486 -2.59 17.86 16.19
C LYS A 486 -3.89 17.24 15.62
N PRO A 487 -5.09 17.51 16.18
CA PRO A 487 -5.33 18.34 17.36
C PRO A 487 -4.87 17.67 18.67
N PHE A 488 -4.44 18.46 19.63
CA PHE A 488 -3.91 17.95 20.89
C PHE A 488 -5.03 17.40 21.76
N ASN A 489 -4.90 16.16 22.20
CA ASN A 489 -5.65 15.68 23.33
C ASN A 489 -5.03 16.19 24.64
N PRO A 490 -5.77 16.85 25.53
CA PRO A 490 -5.20 17.39 26.77
C PRO A 490 -4.44 16.37 27.60
N ASN A 491 -4.96 15.14 27.71
CA ASN A 491 -4.34 14.08 28.49
C ASN A 491 -3.01 13.61 27.88
N THR A 492 -2.94 13.54 26.54
CA THR A 492 -1.73 13.14 25.84
C THR A 492 -0.64 14.24 25.91
N LEU A 493 -1.04 15.50 25.72
CA LEU A 493 -0.15 16.65 25.90
C LEU A 493 0.40 16.70 27.32
N TYR A 494 -0.47 16.53 28.32
CA TYR A 494 -0.13 16.45 29.72
C TYR A 494 0.90 15.34 30.01
N ALA A 495 0.65 14.11 29.53
CA ALA A 495 1.52 12.96 29.76
C ALA A 495 2.92 13.15 29.16
N ILE A 496 3.01 13.70 27.94
CA ILE A 496 4.30 13.91 27.28
C ILE A 496 5.11 15.04 27.96
N ILE A 497 4.46 16.12 28.41
CA ILE A 497 5.11 17.19 29.14
C ILE A 497 5.60 16.68 30.51
N ALA A 498 4.75 15.95 31.24
CA ALA A 498 5.07 15.38 32.55
C ALA A 498 6.29 14.46 32.50
N LYS A 499 6.36 13.62 31.45
CA LYS A 499 7.49 12.73 31.21
C LYS A 499 8.78 13.50 31.03
N ASN A 500 8.80 14.51 30.18
CA ASN A 500 10.01 15.21 29.79
C ASN A 500 10.47 16.27 30.80
N ILE A 501 9.60 16.84 31.64
CA ILE A 501 9.97 17.78 32.71
C ILE A 501 10.44 17.04 33.99
N LYS A 502 9.95 15.82 34.28
CA LYS A 502 10.38 15.06 35.48
C LYS A 502 11.74 14.39 35.35
N GLU A 503 12.26 14.23 34.15
CA GLU A 503 13.57 13.64 33.88
C GLU A 503 14.73 14.63 33.98
N GLN A 504 14.50 15.87 34.45
CA GLN A 504 15.50 16.84 34.85
C GLN A 504 15.61 16.95 36.40
#